data_a0f98217d47c9d43da572bfef17f6dc2
#
_entry.id   a0f98217d47c9d43da572bfef17f6dc2
#
_cell.length_a   1.000
_cell.length_b   1.000
_cell.length_c   1.000
_cell.angle_alpha   90.00
_cell.angle_beta   90.00
_cell.angle_gamma   90.00
#
_symmetry.space_group_name_H-M   'P 1'
#
loop_
_entity.id
_entity.type
_entity.pdbx_description
1 polymer ?
#
loop_
_entity_poly.entity_id
_entity_poly.type
_entity_poly.pdbx_seq_one_letter_code
_entity_poly.pdbx_strand_id
1 'polypeptide(L)'
;MASVALASSVAVTLTGCGSAQPPDAEGAAGQPAAGKASAGQSSGGGPATGGGEGGTSPADGKLAADPGTRYTAIAVPELEGLVCDEGDGGFHYGSDLDMHVDGDDDLKEIKGDSQDIADEVSCYGSPRNVLRKGTMSASAPMFTARTNLYENVPDPAAALNRIFDASVDLATGYGRTFTGKPRTATSGTLVVKCRQNVTDTFPMTTCFWADYGAAGVVDFFPADTQYIPIDSAVPWTRAFVAGALRK
;
A
#
# COMPACT_ATOMS: atom_id res chain seq x y z
N MET A 1 31.31 -2.01 -49.81
CA MET A 1 30.11 -2.67 -49.29
C MET A 1 29.19 -1.59 -48.78
N ALA A 2 28.06 -1.40 -49.47
CA ALA A 2 27.21 -0.22 -49.35
C ALA A 2 26.20 -0.36 -48.22
N SER A 3 26.13 0.64 -47.36
CA SER A 3 25.10 0.75 -46.31
C SER A 3 23.88 1.48 -46.89
N VAL A 4 22.71 0.85 -46.79
CA VAL A 4 21.44 1.47 -47.15
C VAL A 4 20.75 1.92 -45.86
N ALA A 5 20.53 3.22 -45.72
CA ALA A 5 19.73 3.82 -44.70
C ALA A 5 18.27 3.97 -45.17
N LEU A 6 17.32 3.34 -44.53
CA LEU A 6 15.89 3.56 -44.71
C LEU A 6 15.39 4.54 -43.64
N ALA A 7 14.96 5.71 -44.10
CA ALA A 7 14.26 6.69 -43.30
C ALA A 7 12.75 6.50 -43.51
N SER A 8 12.02 6.13 -42.46
CA SER A 8 10.56 6.08 -42.45
C SER A 8 9.99 7.31 -41.76
N SER A 9 9.35 8.19 -42.51
CA SER A 9 8.64 9.36 -42.05
C SER A 9 7.19 8.96 -41.71
N VAL A 10 6.77 9.12 -40.47
CA VAL A 10 5.35 8.98 -40.07
C VAL A 10 4.76 10.38 -39.95
N ALA A 11 3.80 10.67 -40.85
CA ALA A 11 3.01 11.91 -40.79
C ALA A 11 1.83 11.69 -39.84
N VAL A 12 1.77 12.49 -38.79
CA VAL A 12 0.63 12.55 -37.86
C VAL A 12 -0.30 13.67 -38.33
N THR A 13 -1.48 13.29 -38.81
CA THR A 13 -2.58 14.23 -39.10
C THR A 13 -3.38 14.50 -37.82
N LEU A 14 -3.31 15.73 -37.34
CA LEU A 14 -4.18 16.29 -36.32
C LEU A 14 -5.50 16.70 -36.96
N THR A 15 -6.58 15.98 -36.67
CA THR A 15 -7.95 16.47 -36.93
C THR A 15 -8.51 17.00 -35.60
N GLY A 16 -8.79 18.29 -35.63
CA GLY A 16 -9.33 19.00 -34.49
C GLY A 16 -10.86 19.03 -34.48
N CYS A 17 -11.37 19.59 -33.39
CA CYS A 17 -12.63 20.29 -33.19
C CYS A 17 -13.84 19.51 -32.75
N GLY A 18 -14.37 19.98 -31.64
CA GLY A 18 -15.73 19.77 -31.23
C GLY A 18 -16.00 20.32 -29.83
N SER A 19 -16.02 21.68 -29.69
CA SER A 19 -16.57 22.31 -28.51
C SER A 19 -18.10 22.15 -28.54
N ALA A 20 -18.64 21.43 -27.57
CA ALA A 20 -20.06 21.48 -27.25
C ALA A 20 -20.24 22.07 -25.86
N GLN A 21 -20.86 23.23 -25.80
CA GLN A 21 -21.25 24.00 -24.62
C GLN A 21 -22.57 23.42 -24.09
N PRO A 22 -22.70 23.16 -22.78
CA PRO A 22 -23.98 22.75 -22.21
C PRO A 22 -24.88 23.97 -21.96
N PRO A 23 -26.19 23.81 -22.04
CA PRO A 23 -27.15 24.91 -21.79
C PRO A 23 -27.38 25.16 -20.30
N ASP A 24 -27.52 26.43 -19.97
CA ASP A 24 -27.98 26.97 -18.69
C ASP A 24 -29.37 26.43 -18.33
N ALA A 25 -29.54 25.98 -17.10
CA ALA A 25 -30.87 25.84 -16.50
C ALA A 25 -30.89 26.59 -15.15
N GLU A 26 -31.57 27.72 -15.17
CA GLU A 26 -31.97 28.51 -13.99
C GLU A 26 -33.05 27.78 -13.16
N GLY A 27 -32.99 27.99 -11.85
CA GLY A 27 -34.19 28.20 -11.04
C GLY A 27 -34.64 27.06 -10.14
N ALA A 28 -34.46 27.21 -8.85
CA ALA A 28 -35.54 27.44 -7.89
C ALA A 28 -35.04 27.39 -6.45
N ALA A 29 -35.25 28.48 -5.77
CA ALA A 29 -35.08 28.62 -4.33
C ALA A 29 -36.14 27.84 -3.55
N GLY A 30 -35.71 27.25 -2.40
CA GLY A 30 -36.61 26.63 -1.44
C GLY A 30 -35.92 26.39 -0.11
N GLN A 31 -36.01 27.37 0.78
CA GLN A 31 -35.72 27.28 2.23
C GLN A 31 -37.08 27.52 2.94
N PRO A 32 -37.20 27.32 4.30
CA PRO A 32 -36.65 26.33 5.23
C PRO A 32 -37.77 25.65 6.05
N ALA A 33 -37.44 24.63 6.83
CA ALA A 33 -38.25 24.27 8.01
C ALA A 33 -37.38 23.78 9.16
N ALA A 34 -37.35 24.58 10.19
CA ALA A 34 -36.81 24.26 11.51
C ALA A 34 -37.71 23.25 12.23
N GLY A 35 -37.14 22.22 12.82
CA GLY A 35 -37.80 21.27 13.70
C GLY A 35 -37.00 21.10 14.99
N LYS A 36 -37.57 21.54 16.12
CA LYS A 36 -37.06 21.59 17.47
C LYS A 36 -36.95 20.17 18.11
N ALA A 37 -35.91 20.06 18.88
CA ALA A 37 -35.70 19.34 20.15
C ALA A 37 -36.77 18.36 20.63
N SER A 38 -36.29 17.16 21.06
CA SER A 38 -36.82 16.53 22.28
C SER A 38 -35.71 15.75 23.00
N ALA A 39 -35.45 16.16 24.19
CA ALA A 39 -34.65 15.46 25.17
C ALA A 39 -35.43 14.24 25.70
N GLY A 40 -34.77 13.11 25.82
CA GLY A 40 -35.28 11.91 26.45
C GLY A 40 -34.18 11.24 27.26
N GLN A 41 -34.07 11.60 28.53
CA GLN A 41 -33.34 10.82 29.52
C GLN A 41 -34.09 9.53 29.81
N SER A 42 -33.43 8.40 29.82
CA SER A 42 -33.85 7.23 30.57
C SER A 42 -32.62 6.46 31.07
N SER A 43 -32.47 6.50 32.34
CA SER A 43 -31.58 5.72 33.18
C SER A 43 -32.10 4.28 33.32
N GLY A 44 -31.21 3.30 33.21
CA GLY A 44 -31.51 1.90 33.51
C GLY A 44 -30.22 1.09 33.56
N GLY A 45 -29.75 0.83 34.79
CA GLY A 45 -28.55 0.01 35.02
C GLY A 45 -28.80 -1.49 34.89
N GLY A 46 -27.73 -2.22 34.61
CA GLY A 46 -27.60 -3.67 34.74
C GLY A 46 -26.19 -4.10 34.40
N PRO A 47 -25.49 -4.81 35.30
CA PRO A 47 -24.14 -5.28 35.02
C PRO A 47 -24.20 -6.56 34.21
N ALA A 48 -23.68 -6.53 33.00
CA ALA A 48 -23.34 -7.73 32.22
C ALA A 48 -21.81 -7.89 32.19
N THR A 49 -21.33 -8.77 33.03
CA THR A 49 -20.04 -9.42 32.93
C THR A 49 -19.99 -10.21 31.61
N GLY A 50 -19.22 -9.75 30.69
CA GLY A 50 -18.85 -10.45 29.46
C GLY A 50 -17.40 -10.15 29.21
N GLY A 51 -16.50 -11.07 29.57
CA GLY A 51 -15.08 -11.02 29.27
C GLY A 51 -14.91 -11.13 27.76
N GLY A 52 -14.65 -10.00 27.12
CA GLY A 52 -14.04 -9.94 25.80
C GLY A 52 -12.56 -9.77 26.02
N GLU A 53 -11.78 -10.78 25.69
CA GLU A 53 -10.34 -10.64 25.55
C GLU A 53 -10.08 -9.55 24.54
N GLY A 54 -9.86 -8.36 25.02
CA GLY A 54 -9.34 -7.26 24.25
C GLY A 54 -7.96 -7.65 23.78
N GLY A 55 -7.84 -7.95 22.52
CA GLY A 55 -6.55 -8.07 21.84
C GLY A 55 -5.79 -6.78 22.10
N THR A 56 -4.87 -6.80 23.03
CA THR A 56 -3.87 -5.77 23.23
C THR A 56 -3.08 -5.68 21.96
N SER A 57 -3.28 -4.60 21.17
CA SER A 57 -2.31 -4.18 20.18
C SER A 57 -0.94 -4.25 20.83
N PRO A 58 0.05 -4.93 20.21
CA PRO A 58 1.40 -4.95 20.77
C PRO A 58 1.83 -3.50 20.93
N ALA A 59 2.12 -3.11 22.16
CA ALA A 59 2.66 -1.80 22.48
C ALA A 59 3.87 -1.54 21.58
N ASP A 60 4.04 -0.31 21.10
CA ASP A 60 5.20 0.15 20.37
C ASP A 60 6.45 -0.14 21.21
N GLY A 61 7.03 -1.30 20.97
CA GLY A 61 8.19 -1.82 21.69
C GLY A 61 9.45 -1.14 21.17
N LYS A 62 10.48 -1.13 22.00
CA LYS A 62 11.83 -0.79 21.53
C LYS A 62 12.29 -1.87 20.53
N LEU A 63 12.90 -1.44 19.42
CA LEU A 63 13.52 -2.34 18.46
C LEU A 63 14.56 -3.23 19.19
N ALA A 64 14.48 -4.53 18.96
CA ALA A 64 15.45 -5.48 19.53
C ALA A 64 16.82 -5.27 18.86
N ALA A 65 17.88 -5.69 19.54
CA ALA A 65 19.22 -5.63 18.96
C ALA A 65 19.35 -6.54 17.72
N ASP A 66 20.28 -6.19 16.84
CA ASP A 66 20.60 -6.97 15.66
C ASP A 66 20.99 -8.40 16.05
N PRO A 67 20.25 -9.42 15.57
CA PRO A 67 20.59 -10.83 15.84
C PRO A 67 21.73 -11.33 14.96
N GLY A 68 22.31 -10.50 14.09
CA GLY A 68 23.31 -10.90 13.09
C GLY A 68 22.76 -11.75 11.94
N THR A 69 21.44 -11.97 11.90
CA THR A 69 20.82 -12.73 10.81
C THR A 69 20.69 -11.88 9.58
N ARG A 70 21.00 -12.46 8.42
CA ARG A 70 20.78 -11.85 7.10
C ARG A 70 19.97 -12.83 6.22
N TYR A 71 19.36 -12.28 5.20
CA TYR A 71 18.52 -13.04 4.29
C TYR A 71 19.23 -13.29 2.98
N THR A 72 18.94 -14.42 2.36
CA THR A 72 19.56 -14.86 1.10
C THR A 72 18.56 -14.92 -0.05
N ALA A 73 17.26 -14.97 0.28
CA ALA A 73 16.21 -15.04 -0.73
C ALA A 73 14.86 -14.55 -0.16
N ILE A 74 13.98 -14.19 -1.08
CA ILE A 74 12.57 -13.92 -0.84
C ILE A 74 11.77 -15.10 -1.42
N ALA A 75 10.75 -15.54 -0.74
CA ALA A 75 9.87 -16.59 -1.21
C ALA A 75 8.42 -16.19 -1.05
N VAL A 76 7.55 -16.76 -1.86
CA VAL A 76 6.11 -16.61 -1.71
C VAL A 76 5.71 -17.19 -0.34
N PRO A 77 5.08 -16.40 0.54
CA PRO A 77 4.70 -16.85 1.87
C PRO A 77 3.43 -17.71 1.84
N GLU A 78 3.33 -18.63 2.78
CA GLU A 78 2.07 -19.31 3.08
C GLU A 78 1.34 -18.50 4.19
N LEU A 79 0.24 -17.86 3.84
CA LEU A 79 -0.56 -17.05 4.76
C LEU A 79 -1.97 -17.62 4.90
N GLU A 80 -2.44 -17.76 6.14
CA GLU A 80 -3.75 -18.32 6.41
C GLU A 80 -4.86 -17.50 5.73
N GLY A 81 -5.71 -18.16 4.94
CA GLY A 81 -6.84 -17.54 4.24
C GLY A 81 -6.46 -16.75 2.98
N LEU A 82 -5.20 -16.76 2.56
CA LEU A 82 -4.74 -16.13 1.34
C LEU A 82 -4.09 -17.14 0.38
N VAL A 83 -4.19 -16.82 -0.90
CA VAL A 83 -3.39 -17.46 -1.97
C VAL A 83 -2.40 -16.41 -2.45
N CYS A 84 -1.11 -16.70 -2.28
CA CYS A 84 -0.06 -15.79 -2.70
C CYS A 84 0.67 -16.36 -3.93
N ASP A 85 1.01 -15.46 -4.84
CA ASP A 85 1.73 -15.75 -6.08
C ASP A 85 2.93 -14.83 -6.20
N GLU A 86 3.95 -15.26 -6.93
CA GLU A 86 5.12 -14.48 -7.29
C GLU A 86 4.71 -13.36 -8.29
N GLY A 87 5.31 -12.19 -8.16
CA GLY A 87 5.01 -11.02 -8.97
C GLY A 87 3.77 -10.26 -8.50
N ASP A 88 3.40 -9.25 -9.26
CA ASP A 88 2.24 -8.37 -9.00
C ASP A 88 0.89 -9.03 -9.33
N GLY A 89 0.89 -10.28 -9.75
CA GLY A 89 -0.31 -11.02 -10.16
C GLY A 89 -0.93 -10.53 -11.47
N GLY A 90 -0.19 -9.80 -12.28
CA GLY A 90 -0.69 -9.14 -13.49
C GLY A 90 -1.61 -7.96 -13.20
N PHE A 91 -1.54 -7.43 -11.99
CA PHE A 91 -2.33 -6.29 -11.54
C PHE A 91 -1.68 -4.97 -11.98
N HIS A 92 -1.55 -4.79 -13.28
CA HIS A 92 -1.01 -3.57 -13.88
C HIS A 92 -2.09 -2.51 -14.05
N TYR A 93 -2.46 -1.85 -12.99
CA TYR A 93 -3.25 -0.61 -13.10
C TYR A 93 -2.36 0.63 -13.14
N GLY A 94 -1.34 0.56 -13.99
CA GLY A 94 -0.35 1.61 -14.14
C GLY A 94 0.72 1.54 -13.04
N SER A 95 1.88 2.09 -13.36
CA SER A 95 3.04 2.23 -12.47
C SER A 95 2.80 3.07 -11.23
N ASP A 96 1.60 3.63 -11.10
CA ASP A 96 1.18 4.57 -10.06
C ASP A 96 0.37 3.92 -8.92
N LEU A 97 -0.01 2.65 -9.03
CA LEU A 97 -0.71 1.94 -7.96
C LEU A 97 0.24 1.36 -6.91
N ASP A 98 1.41 0.91 -7.33
CA ASP A 98 2.41 0.33 -6.44
C ASP A 98 3.35 1.40 -5.89
N MET A 99 3.66 1.32 -4.59
CA MET A 99 4.72 2.11 -4.00
C MET A 99 6.06 1.43 -4.22
N HIS A 100 7.05 2.23 -4.60
CA HIS A 100 8.43 1.77 -4.68
C HIS A 100 9.14 2.00 -3.34
N VAL A 101 10.12 1.14 -3.05
CA VAL A 101 11.10 1.38 -2.01
C VAL A 101 12.20 2.25 -2.61
N ASP A 102 12.29 3.48 -2.19
CA ASP A 102 13.22 4.47 -2.74
C ASP A 102 13.99 5.19 -1.63
N GLY A 103 15.09 5.85 -1.99
CA GLY A 103 15.73 6.84 -1.13
C GLY A 103 16.65 6.33 -0.03
N ASP A 104 17.25 5.16 -0.16
CA ASP A 104 18.34 4.74 0.74
C ASP A 104 19.60 4.26 0.00
N ASP A 105 20.25 5.19 -0.70
CA ASP A 105 21.52 4.95 -1.41
C ASP A 105 22.68 4.55 -0.49
N ASP A 106 22.52 4.77 0.83
CA ASP A 106 23.53 4.40 1.83
C ASP A 106 23.51 2.90 2.16
N LEU A 107 22.45 2.19 1.77
CA LEU A 107 22.33 0.76 2.00
C LEU A 107 22.86 -0.03 0.80
N LYS A 108 23.70 -1.00 1.09
CA LYS A 108 24.20 -1.91 0.06
C LYS A 108 23.20 -3.04 -0.18
N GLU A 109 22.45 -2.89 -1.25
CA GLU A 109 21.50 -3.90 -1.71
C GLU A 109 22.21 -5.16 -2.17
N ILE A 110 21.69 -6.31 -1.74
CA ILE A 110 22.05 -7.59 -2.31
C ILE A 110 21.26 -7.69 -3.61
N LYS A 111 21.90 -7.33 -4.72
CA LYS A 111 21.29 -7.46 -6.04
C LYS A 111 21.15 -8.95 -6.34
N GLY A 112 19.93 -9.47 -6.27
CA GLY A 112 19.50 -10.53 -7.13
C GLY A 112 19.65 -10.11 -8.59
N ASP A 113 19.47 -11.03 -9.51
CA ASP A 113 19.47 -10.70 -10.93
C ASP A 113 18.41 -9.59 -11.14
N SER A 114 18.80 -8.43 -11.66
CA SER A 114 18.05 -7.17 -11.69
C SER A 114 16.72 -7.21 -12.47
N GLN A 115 16.22 -8.39 -12.73
CA GLN A 115 14.96 -8.73 -13.37
C GLN A 115 14.13 -9.71 -12.55
N ASP A 116 14.54 -10.03 -11.33
CA ASP A 116 13.82 -10.99 -10.51
C ASP A 116 12.51 -10.36 -10.01
N ILE A 117 11.44 -10.76 -10.70
CA ILE A 117 10.05 -10.66 -10.26
C ILE A 117 9.87 -11.28 -8.85
N ALA A 118 10.86 -12.05 -8.37
CA ALA A 118 10.89 -12.70 -7.07
C ALA A 118 10.78 -11.74 -5.87
N ASP A 119 11.15 -10.48 -6.06
CA ASP A 119 11.05 -9.45 -5.03
C ASP A 119 9.62 -8.92 -4.87
N GLU A 120 8.72 -9.33 -5.76
CA GLU A 120 7.30 -8.96 -5.75
C GLU A 120 6.43 -10.17 -5.44
N VAL A 121 5.45 -9.96 -4.57
CA VAL A 121 4.46 -10.98 -4.19
C VAL A 121 3.09 -10.35 -4.16
N SER A 122 2.10 -11.04 -4.73
CA SER A 122 0.68 -10.67 -4.64
C SER A 122 -0.11 -11.72 -3.87
N CYS A 123 -0.92 -11.29 -2.91
CA CYS A 123 -1.73 -12.18 -2.07
C CYS A 123 -3.22 -11.89 -2.22
N TYR A 124 -4.01 -12.91 -2.51
CA TYR A 124 -5.44 -12.81 -2.80
C TYR A 124 -6.27 -13.46 -1.70
N GLY A 125 -7.30 -12.74 -1.26
CA GLY A 125 -8.32 -13.28 -0.39
C GLY A 125 -9.37 -14.13 -1.13
N SER A 126 -10.24 -14.77 -0.36
CA SER A 126 -11.42 -15.46 -0.88
C SER A 126 -12.66 -14.93 -0.14
N PRO A 127 -13.56 -14.19 -0.81
CA PRO A 127 -13.52 -13.83 -2.23
C PRO A 127 -12.39 -12.83 -2.59
N ARG A 128 -12.04 -12.79 -3.88
CA ARG A 128 -11.06 -11.77 -4.37
C ARG A 128 -11.67 -10.37 -4.32
N ASN A 129 -10.84 -9.39 -4.02
CA ASN A 129 -11.23 -7.99 -4.11
C ASN A 129 -11.55 -7.59 -5.55
N VAL A 130 -12.48 -6.66 -5.73
CA VAL A 130 -12.83 -6.11 -7.05
C VAL A 130 -12.77 -4.60 -6.99
N LEU A 131 -11.72 -4.04 -7.57
CA LEU A 131 -11.61 -2.59 -7.75
C LEU A 131 -12.47 -2.15 -8.94
N ARG A 132 -13.11 -0.98 -8.81
CA ARG A 132 -13.98 -0.42 -9.84
C ARG A 132 -13.60 1.04 -10.10
N LYS A 133 -13.52 1.39 -11.41
CA LYS A 133 -13.31 2.77 -11.87
C LYS A 133 -14.28 3.04 -13.03
N GLY A 134 -15.35 3.77 -12.78
CA GLY A 134 -16.43 3.96 -13.76
C GLY A 134 -17.06 2.61 -14.14
N THR A 135 -16.99 2.25 -15.41
CA THR A 135 -17.50 0.98 -15.95
C THR A 135 -16.47 -0.17 -15.91
N MET A 136 -15.21 0.15 -15.62
CA MET A 136 -14.14 -0.85 -15.53
C MET A 136 -14.13 -1.51 -14.16
N SER A 137 -13.78 -2.78 -14.15
CA SER A 137 -13.51 -3.53 -12.92
C SER A 137 -12.36 -4.49 -13.11
N ALA A 138 -11.55 -4.66 -12.08
CA ALA A 138 -10.45 -5.61 -12.05
C ALA A 138 -10.45 -6.40 -10.75
N SER A 139 -10.10 -7.67 -10.84
CA SER A 139 -9.81 -8.48 -9.67
C SER A 139 -8.47 -8.03 -9.10
N ALA A 140 -8.47 -7.56 -7.86
CA ALA A 140 -7.27 -7.09 -7.18
C ALA A 140 -6.82 -8.07 -6.10
N PRO A 141 -5.52 -8.12 -5.80
CA PRO A 141 -5.03 -8.77 -4.60
C PRO A 141 -5.59 -8.09 -3.34
N MET A 142 -5.51 -8.75 -2.21
CA MET A 142 -5.69 -8.12 -0.91
C MET A 142 -4.52 -7.18 -0.62
N PHE A 143 -3.31 -7.61 -1.01
CA PHE A 143 -2.14 -6.76 -1.01
C PHE A 143 -1.10 -7.23 -2.03
N THR A 144 -0.27 -6.29 -2.49
CA THR A 144 1.00 -6.54 -3.15
C THR A 144 2.14 -6.19 -2.20
N ALA A 145 3.29 -6.81 -2.37
CA ALA A 145 4.46 -6.52 -1.56
C ALA A 145 5.72 -6.51 -2.43
N ARG A 146 6.63 -5.58 -2.13
CA ARG A 146 7.97 -5.51 -2.72
C ARG A 146 9.00 -5.52 -1.61
N THR A 147 10.10 -6.22 -1.84
CA THR A 147 11.13 -6.45 -0.83
C THR A 147 12.51 -6.29 -1.44
N ASN A 148 13.36 -5.52 -0.77
CA ASN A 148 14.77 -5.38 -1.09
C ASN A 148 15.60 -6.02 0.02
N LEU A 149 16.57 -6.85 -0.36
CA LEU A 149 17.55 -7.44 0.56
C LEU A 149 18.81 -6.58 0.63
N TYR A 150 19.35 -6.43 1.83
CA TYR A 150 20.54 -5.63 2.08
C TYR A 150 21.61 -6.46 2.82
N GLU A 151 22.88 -6.18 2.52
CA GLU A 151 23.98 -6.79 3.28
C GLU A 151 23.91 -6.45 4.77
N ASN A 152 23.48 -5.21 5.07
CA ASN A 152 23.30 -4.75 6.43
C ASN A 152 22.44 -3.47 6.45
N VAL A 153 21.50 -3.40 7.40
CA VAL A 153 20.72 -2.21 7.74
C VAL A 153 21.07 -1.83 9.18
N PRO A 154 22.05 -0.97 9.42
CA PRO A 154 22.56 -0.72 10.77
C PRO A 154 21.53 -0.15 11.75
N ASP A 155 20.61 0.64 11.24
CA ASP A 155 19.49 1.25 11.99
C ASP A 155 18.20 1.14 11.16
N PRO A 156 17.42 0.06 11.36
CA PRO A 156 16.19 -0.13 10.61
C PRO A 156 15.16 0.98 10.77
N ALA A 157 15.11 1.63 11.93
CA ALA A 157 14.15 2.70 12.16
C ALA A 157 14.54 3.98 11.40
N ALA A 158 15.84 4.33 11.37
CA ALA A 158 16.33 5.45 10.60
C ALA A 158 16.23 5.19 9.08
N ALA A 159 16.60 3.99 8.63
CA ALA A 159 16.47 3.56 7.24
C ALA A 159 15.01 3.63 6.77
N LEU A 160 14.09 3.04 7.56
CA LEU A 160 12.66 3.09 7.26
C LEU A 160 12.13 4.52 7.13
N ASN A 161 12.58 5.45 7.97
CA ASN A 161 12.14 6.83 7.86
C ASN A 161 12.61 7.48 6.55
N ARG A 162 13.87 7.27 6.14
CA ARG A 162 14.39 7.79 4.86
C ARG A 162 13.65 7.21 3.67
N ILE A 163 13.52 5.88 3.60
CA ILE A 163 12.79 5.16 2.56
C ILE A 163 11.34 5.65 2.49
N PHE A 164 10.66 5.73 3.63
CA PHE A 164 9.26 6.17 3.68
C PHE A 164 9.11 7.60 3.16
N ASP A 165 9.94 8.52 3.62
CA ASP A 165 9.82 9.93 3.26
C ASP A 165 10.13 10.12 1.77
N ALA A 166 11.20 9.52 1.23
CA ALA A 166 11.55 9.58 -0.19
C ALA A 166 10.47 8.94 -1.09
N SER A 167 9.99 7.75 -0.71
CA SER A 167 8.95 7.06 -1.48
C SER A 167 7.61 7.82 -1.47
N VAL A 168 7.24 8.45 -0.36
CA VAL A 168 6.04 9.30 -0.26
C VAL A 168 6.19 10.55 -1.11
N ASP A 169 7.36 11.18 -1.11
CA ASP A 169 7.62 12.38 -1.92
C ASP A 169 7.56 12.04 -3.41
N LEU A 170 8.19 10.93 -3.82
CA LEU A 170 8.14 10.44 -5.20
C LEU A 170 6.69 10.16 -5.64
N ALA A 171 5.95 9.40 -4.85
CA ALA A 171 4.56 9.04 -5.16
C ALA A 171 3.63 10.26 -5.21
N THR A 172 3.88 11.26 -4.35
CA THR A 172 3.16 12.54 -4.39
C THR A 172 3.42 13.27 -5.71
N GLY A 173 4.65 13.22 -6.22
CA GLY A 173 5.02 13.75 -7.53
C GLY A 173 4.26 13.09 -8.70
N TYR A 174 3.87 11.83 -8.55
CA TYR A 174 3.02 11.09 -9.50
C TYR A 174 1.51 11.22 -9.22
N GLY A 175 1.10 12.12 -8.33
CA GLY A 175 -0.32 12.43 -8.09
C GLY A 175 -0.97 11.63 -6.97
N ARG A 176 -0.22 10.82 -6.22
CA ARG A 176 -0.75 10.11 -5.06
C ARG A 176 -1.00 11.09 -3.90
N THR A 177 -2.16 11.00 -3.30
CA THR A 177 -2.54 11.86 -2.16
C THR A 177 -2.55 11.06 -0.88
N PHE A 178 -1.79 11.51 0.11
CA PHE A 178 -1.70 10.88 1.42
C PHE A 178 -2.64 11.54 2.43
N THR A 179 -3.29 10.73 3.26
CA THR A 179 -4.22 11.18 4.30
C THR A 179 -3.77 10.73 5.69
N GLY A 180 -4.17 11.48 6.69
CA GLY A 180 -3.81 11.17 8.08
C GLY A 180 -2.32 11.29 8.39
N LYS A 181 -1.97 11.01 9.64
CA LYS A 181 -0.57 10.91 10.08
C LYS A 181 -0.07 9.48 9.90
N PRO A 182 1.21 9.28 9.53
CA PRO A 182 1.78 7.95 9.54
C PRO A 182 1.79 7.38 10.95
N ARG A 183 1.66 6.05 11.05
CA ARG A 183 1.74 5.31 12.31
C ARG A 183 2.87 4.30 12.22
N THR A 184 3.70 4.26 13.25
CA THR A 184 4.82 3.32 13.36
C THR A 184 4.52 2.28 14.41
N ALA A 185 4.87 1.04 14.16
CA ALA A 185 4.74 -0.08 15.07
C ALA A 185 6.02 -0.93 15.04
N THR A 186 6.56 -1.26 16.20
CA THR A 186 7.79 -2.05 16.33
C THR A 186 7.51 -3.38 17.01
N SER A 187 8.11 -4.47 16.50
CA SER A 187 8.00 -5.81 17.08
C SER A 187 9.26 -6.62 16.82
N GLY A 188 9.97 -7.00 17.87
CA GLY A 188 11.26 -7.68 17.73
C GLY A 188 12.25 -6.82 16.96
N THR A 189 12.78 -7.34 15.86
CA THR A 189 13.73 -6.65 14.96
C THR A 189 13.07 -5.87 13.84
N LEU A 190 11.74 -5.93 13.72
CA LEU A 190 10.98 -5.34 12.63
C LEU A 190 10.33 -4.03 13.05
N VAL A 191 10.50 -3.01 12.25
CA VAL A 191 9.77 -1.75 12.31
C VAL A 191 8.87 -1.61 11.09
N VAL A 192 7.63 -1.16 11.30
CA VAL A 192 6.61 -0.97 10.25
C VAL A 192 6.06 0.45 10.36
N LYS A 193 5.95 1.18 9.25
CA LYS A 193 5.40 2.54 9.20
C LYS A 193 4.33 2.61 8.12
N CYS A 194 3.09 2.79 8.50
CA CYS A 194 1.94 2.78 7.60
C CYS A 194 1.30 4.15 7.46
N ARG A 195 0.76 4.42 6.26
CA ARG A 195 -0.06 5.59 5.98
C ARG A 195 -1.13 5.26 4.95
N GLN A 196 -2.30 5.90 5.08
CA GLN A 196 -3.37 5.80 4.11
C GLN A 196 -3.16 6.79 2.97
N ASN A 197 -3.55 6.39 1.76
CA ASN A 197 -3.39 7.21 0.57
C ASN A 197 -4.47 6.88 -0.47
N VAL A 198 -4.59 7.76 -1.44
CA VAL A 198 -5.46 7.58 -2.60
C VAL A 198 -4.64 7.81 -3.85
N THR A 199 -4.72 6.87 -4.77
CA THR A 199 -4.30 7.09 -6.15
C THR A 199 -5.53 7.03 -7.03
N ASP A 200 -5.72 8.01 -7.90
CA ASP A 200 -6.96 8.19 -8.65
C ASP A 200 -8.21 8.19 -7.75
N THR A 201 -8.87 7.03 -7.63
CA THR A 201 -10.12 6.85 -6.86
C THR A 201 -10.04 5.70 -5.87
N PHE A 202 -8.91 5.01 -5.79
CA PHE A 202 -8.78 3.84 -4.92
C PHE A 202 -8.14 4.23 -3.59
N PRO A 203 -8.86 4.03 -2.45
CA PRO A 203 -8.28 4.20 -1.14
C PRO A 203 -7.36 3.01 -0.84
N MET A 204 -6.12 3.29 -0.47
CA MET A 204 -5.10 2.29 -0.18
C MET A 204 -4.50 2.51 1.20
N THR A 205 -4.04 1.45 1.82
CA THR A 205 -3.20 1.53 3.02
C THR A 205 -1.84 0.95 2.67
N THR A 206 -0.82 1.78 2.74
CA THR A 206 0.55 1.39 2.42
C THR A 206 1.37 1.29 3.70
N CYS A 207 2.08 0.18 3.87
CA CYS A 207 2.95 -0.10 4.99
C CYS A 207 4.36 -0.36 4.51
N PHE A 208 5.28 0.53 4.81
CA PHE A 208 6.72 0.30 4.69
C PHE A 208 7.24 -0.43 5.91
N TRP A 209 8.26 -1.23 5.72
CA TRP A 209 8.89 -1.98 6.81
C TRP A 209 10.39 -2.10 6.60
N ALA A 210 11.12 -2.28 7.69
CA ALA A 210 12.55 -2.58 7.67
C ALA A 210 12.95 -3.43 8.87
N ASP A 211 13.97 -4.28 8.67
CA ASP A 211 14.74 -4.94 9.68
C ASP A 211 16.24 -4.84 9.37
N TYR A 212 17.07 -5.62 10.05
CA TYR A 212 18.54 -5.55 9.93
C TYR A 212 19.12 -6.11 8.62
N GLY A 213 18.32 -6.74 7.76
CA GLY A 213 18.77 -7.34 6.50
C GLY A 213 17.86 -7.10 5.32
N ALA A 214 16.72 -6.43 5.51
CA ALA A 214 15.76 -6.19 4.44
C ALA A 214 14.90 -4.96 4.72
N ALA A 215 14.34 -4.38 3.66
CA ALA A 215 13.27 -3.40 3.72
C ALA A 215 12.29 -3.64 2.58
N GLY A 216 11.08 -3.13 2.73
CA GLY A 216 10.06 -3.30 1.70
C GLY A 216 8.82 -2.48 1.95
N VAL A 217 7.85 -2.68 1.06
CA VAL A 217 6.55 -2.03 1.10
C VAL A 217 5.45 -3.05 0.84
N VAL A 218 4.30 -2.85 1.47
CA VAL A 218 3.08 -3.63 1.27
C VAL A 218 1.93 -2.66 1.00
N ASP A 219 1.31 -2.79 -0.15
CA ASP A 219 0.15 -2.02 -0.58
C ASP A 219 -1.12 -2.83 -0.42
N PHE A 220 -2.01 -2.40 0.47
CA PHE A 220 -3.27 -3.06 0.76
C PHE A 220 -4.41 -2.44 -0.04
N PHE A 221 -5.12 -3.28 -0.79
CA PHE A 221 -6.27 -2.91 -1.61
C PHE A 221 -7.58 -3.26 -0.87
N PRO A 222 -8.50 -2.32 -0.71
CA PRO A 222 -9.75 -2.60 -0.01
C PRO A 222 -10.68 -3.48 -0.84
N ALA A 223 -11.53 -4.23 -0.17
CA ALA A 223 -12.63 -4.96 -0.79
C ALA A 223 -13.79 -4.04 -1.21
N ASP A 224 -13.82 -2.84 -0.65
CA ASP A 224 -14.82 -1.79 -0.89
C ASP A 224 -14.15 -0.43 -1.12
N THR A 225 -14.87 0.65 -0.87
CA THR A 225 -14.36 2.02 -1.02
C THR A 225 -13.73 2.59 0.25
N GLN A 226 -13.49 1.78 1.27
CA GLN A 226 -12.91 2.22 2.54
C GLN A 226 -11.48 1.72 2.68
N TYR A 227 -10.65 2.51 3.35
CA TYR A 227 -9.30 2.10 3.69
C TYR A 227 -9.28 0.85 4.57
N ILE A 228 -8.37 -0.06 4.32
CA ILE A 228 -8.01 -1.07 5.30
C ILE A 228 -7.43 -0.36 6.53
N PRO A 229 -7.95 -0.59 7.74
CA PRO A 229 -7.43 0.03 8.95
C PRO A 229 -5.93 -0.30 9.15
N ILE A 230 -5.13 0.67 9.56
CA ILE A 230 -3.70 0.46 9.81
C ILE A 230 -3.48 -0.64 10.86
N ASP A 231 -4.37 -0.73 11.87
CA ASP A 231 -4.31 -1.77 12.89
C ASP A 231 -4.52 -3.19 12.33
N SER A 232 -5.15 -3.31 11.17
CA SER A 232 -5.29 -4.57 10.43
C SER A 232 -4.11 -4.79 9.46
N ALA A 233 -3.60 -3.73 8.83
CA ALA A 233 -2.51 -3.81 7.86
C ALA A 233 -1.17 -4.20 8.52
N VAL A 234 -0.87 -3.68 9.71
CA VAL A 234 0.38 -3.99 10.44
C VAL A 234 0.56 -5.49 10.73
N PRO A 235 -0.42 -6.22 11.30
CA PRO A 235 -0.31 -7.67 11.48
C PRO A 235 -0.06 -8.44 10.17
N TRP A 236 -0.76 -8.07 9.09
CA TRP A 236 -0.55 -8.70 7.77
C TRP A 236 0.85 -8.43 7.22
N THR A 237 1.36 -7.20 7.35
CA THR A 237 2.74 -6.86 6.96
C THR A 237 3.73 -7.72 7.73
N ARG A 238 3.55 -7.89 9.05
CA ARG A 238 4.40 -8.75 9.88
C ARG A 238 4.35 -10.22 9.48
N ALA A 239 3.15 -10.73 9.19
CA ALA A 239 2.97 -12.10 8.74
C ALA A 239 3.65 -12.33 7.38
N PHE A 240 3.51 -11.38 6.45
CA PHE A 240 4.21 -11.40 5.17
C PHE A 240 5.72 -11.48 5.37
N VAL A 241 6.31 -10.55 6.11
CA VAL A 241 7.76 -10.49 6.35
C VAL A 241 8.28 -11.78 6.98
N ALA A 242 7.57 -12.30 7.99
CA ALA A 242 7.95 -13.55 8.65
C ALA A 242 7.87 -14.76 7.73
N GLY A 243 6.92 -14.76 6.78
CA GLY A 243 6.69 -15.86 5.83
C GLY A 243 7.53 -15.76 4.56
N ALA A 244 7.96 -14.58 4.15
CA ALA A 244 8.64 -14.37 2.88
C ALA A 244 10.17 -14.46 2.97
N LEU A 245 10.77 -13.97 4.05
CA LEU A 245 12.23 -13.89 4.17
C LEU A 245 12.88 -15.25 4.48
N ARG A 246 13.89 -15.63 3.71
CA ARG A 246 14.68 -16.87 3.87
C ARG A 246 16.11 -16.54 4.30
N LYS A 247 16.61 -17.35 5.25
CA LYS A 247 17.98 -17.25 5.81
C LYS A 247 18.95 -18.12 5.07
#